data_22041ce5add2f692ab43a9f3c64cabab
#
_entry.id   22041ce5add2f692ab43a9f3c64cabab
#
_cell.length_a   1.000
_cell.length_b   1.000
_cell.length_c   1.000
_cell.angle_alpha   90.00
_cell.angle_beta   90.00
_cell.angle_gamma   90.00
#
_symmetry.space_group_name_H-M   'P 1'
#
loop_
_entity.id
_entity.type
_entity.pdbx_description
1 polymer ?
#
loop_
_entity_poly.entity_id
_entity_poly.type
_entity_poly.pdbx_seq_one_letter_code
_entity_poly.pdbx_strand_id
1 'polypeptide(L)'
;PTEHEMTRTDSMPVKYHREHHGEPFKATVDKKQGYERYWNFKKLLTSHESAHVVFTLCTQATMGTFILLLLGNLVGVESLALLKTPVVFPVLLASLVIISTTGLYQLNMHLGKPHRFYRGFYNLKLSPVSREIAGVSLFYLGLLGYSSLALFEMVIFQWLAMVFAGLGILGALIGGYFMYKLYRIPARPFWDHWQTGSAFVSAALIYGALVPLVVTVLVAPSGVAVQPVIATLAWVMVAGLVIEGVGHIFHARDMKKRGNEGAGSYYWQVTKYGKSYELRNGLLALALLLAASLALIGIENVVGLVLLGMLTGMVFVTGAIGRSLFFVLVIPTTMPGAFFWKNDGFVEHARESGLAEMEQVGVAYERHHKFKTDELMATLKEHSLLAMVEEAKNILKG
;
A
#
# COMPACT_ATOMS: atom_id res chain seq x y z
N PRO A 1 10.32 24.82 -25.47
CA PRO A 1 11.76 24.95 -25.24
C PRO A 1 12.39 25.77 -26.36
N THR A 2 13.28 26.70 -25.98
CA THR A 2 14.08 27.41 -26.97
C THR A 2 15.11 26.45 -27.56
N GLU A 3 15.54 26.69 -28.79
CA GLU A 3 16.55 25.89 -29.47
C GLU A 3 17.84 25.76 -28.63
N HIS A 4 18.17 26.78 -27.87
CA HIS A 4 19.28 26.78 -26.91
C HIS A 4 19.10 25.82 -25.75
N GLU A 5 17.86 25.63 -25.26
CA GLU A 5 17.55 24.66 -24.18
C GLU A 5 17.55 23.22 -24.68
N MET A 6 17.25 22.99 -25.95
CA MET A 6 17.27 21.68 -26.60
C MET A 6 18.69 21.19 -26.94
N THR A 7 19.63 22.11 -27.10
CA THR A 7 21.03 21.79 -27.47
C THR A 7 21.98 21.67 -26.28
N ARG A 8 21.48 21.66 -25.08
CA ARG A 8 22.29 21.45 -23.87
C ARG A 8 22.98 20.10 -23.90
N THR A 9 24.31 20.12 -23.84
CA THR A 9 25.17 18.93 -23.89
C THR A 9 25.44 18.31 -22.53
N ASP A 10 25.23 19.04 -21.45
CA ASP A 10 25.27 18.55 -20.08
C ASP A 10 23.94 17.84 -19.75
N SER A 11 23.96 16.56 -19.78
CA SER A 11 22.84 15.63 -19.77
C SER A 11 21.91 15.69 -18.54
N MET A 12 21.79 16.79 -17.84
CA MET A 12 20.98 16.88 -16.63
C MET A 12 19.84 17.86 -16.70
N PRO A 13 18.78 17.56 -16.01
CA PRO A 13 17.47 17.30 -16.57
C PRO A 13 17.05 18.49 -17.41
N VAL A 14 16.72 18.24 -18.66
CA VAL A 14 16.08 19.23 -19.53
C VAL A 14 14.80 19.67 -18.86
N LYS A 15 14.79 20.87 -18.30
CA LYS A 15 13.55 21.53 -17.89
C LYS A 15 12.84 21.96 -19.16
N TYR A 16 11.78 21.28 -19.51
CA TYR A 16 10.88 21.77 -20.53
C TYR A 16 10.11 22.97 -19.97
N HIS A 17 10.46 24.17 -20.41
CA HIS A 17 9.64 25.34 -20.19
C HIS A 17 8.43 25.28 -21.10
N ARG A 18 7.23 25.26 -20.53
CA ARG A 18 6.04 25.65 -21.28
C ARG A 18 6.09 27.13 -21.48
N GLU A 19 5.93 27.58 -22.72
CA GLU A 19 5.56 28.96 -22.95
C GLU A 19 4.23 29.21 -22.25
N HIS A 20 4.23 30.10 -21.29
CA HIS A 20 3.02 30.51 -20.59
C HIS A 20 2.28 31.49 -21.52
N HIS A 21 1.36 30.98 -22.29
CA HIS A 21 0.41 31.81 -23.02
C HIS A 21 -0.75 32.27 -22.11
N GLY A 22 -0.45 32.86 -20.97
CA GLY A 22 -1.37 33.62 -20.13
C GLY A 22 -2.51 32.93 -19.44
N GLU A 23 -2.98 31.74 -19.85
CA GLU A 23 -4.03 31.01 -19.16
C GLU A 23 -3.55 29.64 -18.68
N PRO A 24 -3.95 29.20 -17.45
CA PRO A 24 -3.65 27.87 -17.01
C PRO A 24 -4.29 26.86 -17.98
N PHE A 25 -3.49 25.88 -18.43
CA PHE A 25 -3.95 24.84 -19.33
C PHE A 25 -5.14 24.10 -18.70
N LYS A 26 -6.32 24.26 -19.27
CA LYS A 26 -7.51 23.50 -18.91
C LYS A 26 -7.63 22.34 -19.90
N ALA A 27 -7.61 21.12 -19.39
CA ALA A 27 -7.91 19.98 -20.23
C ALA A 27 -9.35 20.09 -20.76
N THR A 28 -9.50 20.15 -22.08
CA THR A 28 -10.79 20.29 -22.77
C THR A 28 -11.47 18.96 -23.06
N VAL A 29 -10.96 17.85 -22.56
CA VAL A 29 -11.54 16.52 -22.79
C VAL A 29 -12.87 16.42 -22.05
N ASP A 30 -13.91 16.08 -22.77
CA ASP A 30 -15.23 15.83 -22.19
C ASP A 30 -15.16 14.67 -21.17
N LYS A 31 -15.71 14.90 -19.99
CA LYS A 31 -15.75 13.92 -18.90
C LYS A 31 -16.43 12.62 -19.33
N LYS A 32 -17.51 12.72 -20.10
CA LYS A 32 -18.25 11.57 -20.64
C LYS A 32 -17.39 10.77 -21.62
N GLN A 33 -16.68 11.44 -22.51
CA GLN A 33 -15.76 10.80 -23.44
C GLN A 33 -14.58 10.12 -22.71
N GLY A 34 -14.13 10.71 -21.61
CA GLY A 34 -13.14 10.11 -20.72
C GLY A 34 -13.62 8.78 -20.13
N TYR A 35 -14.85 8.73 -19.67
CA TYR A 35 -15.45 7.48 -19.13
C TYR A 35 -15.61 6.41 -20.23
N GLU A 36 -16.14 6.76 -21.35
CA GLU A 36 -16.40 5.81 -22.44
C GLU A 36 -15.11 5.24 -23.03
N ARG A 37 -14.10 6.08 -23.24
CA ARG A 37 -12.88 5.69 -23.94
C ARG A 37 -11.86 4.99 -23.04
N TYR A 38 -11.75 5.41 -21.79
CA TYR A 38 -10.60 5.03 -20.95
C TYR A 38 -10.96 4.19 -19.74
N TRP A 39 -12.23 4.13 -19.32
CA TRP A 39 -12.60 3.34 -18.16
C TRP A 39 -12.42 1.86 -18.44
N ASN A 40 -11.62 1.20 -17.63
CA ASN A 40 -11.40 -0.24 -17.69
C ASN A 40 -10.97 -0.75 -16.32
N PHE A 41 -11.89 -1.40 -15.61
CA PHE A 41 -11.67 -1.94 -14.28
C PHE A 41 -10.58 -3.02 -14.26
N LYS A 42 -10.57 -3.91 -15.26
CA LYS A 42 -9.55 -4.94 -15.40
C LYS A 42 -8.16 -4.31 -15.53
N LYS A 43 -8.02 -3.27 -16.38
CA LYS A 43 -6.75 -2.55 -16.57
C LYS A 43 -6.29 -1.85 -15.29
N LEU A 44 -7.23 -1.33 -14.49
CA LEU A 44 -6.90 -0.72 -13.20
C LEU A 44 -6.30 -1.74 -12.23
N LEU A 45 -6.93 -2.92 -12.09
CA LEU A 45 -6.50 -3.96 -11.14
C LEU A 45 -5.29 -4.78 -11.63
N THR A 46 -5.10 -4.90 -12.95
CA THR A 46 -3.97 -5.62 -13.55
C THR A 46 -2.82 -4.71 -13.95
N SER A 47 -2.76 -3.49 -13.41
CA SER A 47 -1.62 -2.59 -13.63
C SER A 47 -0.32 -3.21 -13.11
N HIS A 48 0.83 -2.74 -13.62
CA HIS A 48 2.15 -3.18 -13.14
C HIS A 48 2.35 -2.94 -11.63
N GLU A 49 1.53 -2.08 -11.05
CA GLU A 49 1.57 -1.73 -9.63
C GLU A 49 0.76 -2.70 -8.75
N SER A 50 0.13 -3.73 -9.32
CA SER A 50 -0.69 -4.68 -8.56
C SER A 50 0.07 -5.35 -7.41
N ALA A 51 1.36 -5.63 -7.60
CA ALA A 51 2.23 -6.18 -6.55
C ALA A 51 2.36 -5.21 -5.35
N HIS A 52 2.52 -3.91 -5.62
CA HIS A 52 2.57 -2.88 -4.57
C HIS A 52 1.21 -2.69 -3.89
N VAL A 53 0.11 -2.82 -4.62
CA VAL A 53 -1.25 -2.78 -4.05
C VAL A 53 -1.42 -3.88 -3.02
N VAL A 54 -1.11 -5.13 -3.39
CA VAL A 54 -1.23 -6.29 -2.49
C VAL A 54 -0.26 -6.16 -1.32
N PHE A 55 1.01 -5.84 -1.58
CA PHE A 55 2.03 -5.70 -0.54
C PHE A 55 1.62 -4.65 0.51
N THR A 56 1.24 -3.45 0.09
CA THR A 56 0.93 -2.37 1.04
C THR A 56 -0.30 -2.69 1.88
N LEU A 57 -1.36 -3.26 1.29
CA LEU A 57 -2.57 -3.63 2.01
C LEU A 57 -2.31 -4.78 2.99
N CYS A 58 -1.60 -5.84 2.57
CA CYS A 58 -1.26 -6.97 3.44
C CYS A 58 -0.37 -6.52 4.61
N THR A 59 0.66 -5.70 4.33
CA THR A 59 1.57 -5.21 5.37
C THR A 59 0.84 -4.32 6.36
N GLN A 60 0.00 -3.39 5.91
CA GLN A 60 -0.79 -2.51 6.78
C GLN A 60 -1.80 -3.31 7.60
N ALA A 61 -2.47 -4.31 7.02
CA ALA A 61 -3.38 -5.19 7.74
C ALA A 61 -2.66 -5.93 8.89
N THR A 62 -1.52 -6.53 8.59
CA THR A 62 -0.77 -7.32 9.57
C THR A 62 -0.11 -6.45 10.64
N MET A 63 0.48 -5.31 10.27
CA MET A 63 1.02 -4.35 11.22
C MET A 63 -0.08 -3.79 12.13
N GLY A 64 -1.23 -3.40 11.56
CA GLY A 64 -2.37 -2.89 12.32
C GLY A 64 -2.92 -3.91 13.31
N THR A 65 -3.15 -5.15 12.87
CA THR A 65 -3.60 -6.23 13.77
C THR A 65 -2.58 -6.53 14.86
N PHE A 66 -1.30 -6.61 14.52
CA PHE A 66 -0.24 -6.93 15.48
C PHE A 66 -0.11 -5.85 16.56
N ILE A 67 -0.14 -4.57 16.16
CA ILE A 67 -0.14 -3.44 17.10
C ILE A 67 -1.40 -3.48 17.97
N LEU A 68 -2.57 -3.67 17.38
CA LEU A 68 -3.84 -3.72 18.12
C LEU A 68 -3.88 -4.85 19.14
N LEU A 69 -3.39 -6.04 18.76
CA LEU A 69 -3.31 -7.20 19.64
C LEU A 69 -2.39 -6.95 20.85
N LEU A 70 -1.21 -6.37 20.61
CA LEU A 70 -0.21 -6.15 21.66
C LEU A 70 -0.54 -4.93 22.52
N LEU A 71 -0.91 -3.80 21.92
CA LEU A 71 -1.29 -2.60 22.68
C LEU A 71 -2.61 -2.78 23.42
N GLY A 72 -3.60 -3.41 22.80
CA GLY A 72 -4.88 -3.69 23.46
C GLY A 72 -4.70 -4.51 24.73
N ASN A 73 -3.75 -5.46 24.70
CA ASN A 73 -3.40 -6.23 25.89
C ASN A 73 -2.60 -5.40 26.92
N LEU A 74 -1.66 -4.57 26.47
CA LEU A 74 -0.84 -3.73 27.34
C LEU A 74 -1.67 -2.69 28.10
N VAL A 75 -2.66 -2.08 27.41
CA VAL A 75 -3.55 -1.07 27.98
C VAL A 75 -4.71 -1.71 28.77
N GLY A 76 -4.85 -3.04 28.73
CA GLY A 76 -5.87 -3.77 29.47
C GLY A 76 -7.29 -3.59 28.90
N VAL A 77 -7.42 -3.57 27.56
CA VAL A 77 -8.74 -3.52 26.92
C VAL A 77 -9.41 -4.88 27.02
N GLU A 78 -10.26 -5.05 28.05
CA GLU A 78 -10.90 -6.32 28.39
C GLU A 78 -11.62 -6.98 27.21
N SER A 79 -12.30 -6.17 26.37
CA SER A 79 -12.99 -6.66 25.18
C SER A 79 -12.07 -7.39 24.21
N LEU A 80 -10.77 -7.09 24.18
CA LEU A 80 -9.80 -7.74 23.29
C LEU A 80 -9.15 -9.01 23.91
N ALA A 81 -9.44 -9.33 25.18
CA ALA A 81 -8.90 -10.53 25.84
C ALA A 81 -9.29 -11.82 25.10
N LEU A 82 -10.45 -11.85 24.45
CA LEU A 82 -10.91 -12.98 23.65
C LEU A 82 -9.93 -13.36 22.52
N LEU A 83 -9.22 -12.39 21.97
CA LEU A 83 -8.23 -12.64 20.91
C LEU A 83 -7.05 -13.51 21.35
N LYS A 84 -6.83 -13.63 22.68
CA LYS A 84 -5.77 -14.46 23.28
C LYS A 84 -6.25 -15.83 23.78
N THR A 85 -7.50 -16.18 23.53
CA THR A 85 -8.00 -17.51 23.90
C THR A 85 -7.27 -18.60 23.10
N PRO A 86 -7.17 -19.84 23.66
CA PRO A 86 -6.43 -20.92 23.02
C PRO A 86 -6.91 -21.31 21.62
N VAL A 87 -8.13 -20.95 21.26
CA VAL A 87 -8.71 -21.25 19.94
C VAL A 87 -8.48 -20.10 18.94
N VAL A 88 -8.77 -18.87 19.35
CA VAL A 88 -8.69 -17.68 18.46
C VAL A 88 -7.24 -17.27 18.19
N PHE A 89 -6.41 -17.29 19.23
CA PHE A 89 -5.05 -16.76 19.17
C PHE A 89 -4.14 -17.46 18.14
N PRO A 90 -4.03 -18.81 18.10
CA PRO A 90 -3.20 -19.49 17.11
C PRO A 90 -3.66 -19.23 15.68
N VAL A 91 -4.97 -19.24 15.43
CA VAL A 91 -5.53 -18.98 14.10
C VAL A 91 -5.28 -17.55 13.66
N LEU A 92 -5.39 -16.60 14.59
CA LEU A 92 -5.07 -15.19 14.31
C LEU A 92 -3.59 -15.03 13.94
N LEU A 93 -2.67 -15.59 14.73
CA LEU A 93 -1.23 -15.53 14.44
C LEU A 93 -0.89 -16.18 13.10
N ALA A 94 -1.43 -17.36 12.82
CA ALA A 94 -1.26 -18.04 11.53
C ALA A 94 -1.79 -17.18 10.37
N SER A 95 -2.95 -16.55 10.52
CA SER A 95 -3.53 -15.65 9.53
C SER A 95 -2.61 -14.46 9.26
N LEU A 96 -2.03 -13.85 10.29
CA LEU A 96 -1.08 -12.74 10.13
C LEU A 96 0.18 -13.15 9.37
N VAL A 97 0.74 -14.31 9.69
CA VAL A 97 1.92 -14.86 8.99
C VAL A 97 1.58 -15.10 7.52
N ILE A 98 0.44 -15.72 7.21
CA ILE A 98 0.01 -16.01 5.84
C ILE A 98 -0.19 -14.71 5.05
N ILE A 99 -0.92 -13.74 5.60
CA ILE A 99 -1.20 -12.46 4.94
C ILE A 99 0.12 -11.70 4.68
N SER A 100 1.00 -11.60 5.68
CA SER A 100 2.28 -10.90 5.55
C SER A 100 3.19 -11.58 4.52
N THR A 101 3.29 -12.91 4.55
CA THR A 101 4.06 -13.69 3.58
C THR A 101 3.52 -13.49 2.16
N THR A 102 2.19 -13.48 1.99
CA THR A 102 1.56 -13.24 0.69
C THR A 102 1.93 -11.86 0.14
N GLY A 103 1.88 -10.81 0.97
CA GLY A 103 2.28 -9.46 0.56
C GLY A 103 3.75 -9.39 0.13
N LEU A 104 4.65 -9.95 0.93
CA LEU A 104 6.09 -10.00 0.64
C LEU A 104 6.40 -10.84 -0.60
N TYR A 105 5.73 -11.97 -0.78
CA TYR A 105 5.88 -12.81 -1.96
C TYR A 105 5.50 -12.06 -3.23
N GLN A 106 4.35 -11.39 -3.26
CA GLN A 106 3.90 -10.61 -4.41
C GLN A 106 4.87 -9.48 -4.75
N LEU A 107 5.39 -8.78 -3.72
CA LEU A 107 6.38 -7.73 -3.93
C LEU A 107 7.68 -8.27 -4.52
N ASN A 108 8.16 -9.43 -4.07
CA ASN A 108 9.37 -10.04 -4.61
C ASN A 108 9.18 -10.55 -6.04
N MET A 109 8.02 -11.13 -6.35
CA MET A 109 7.76 -11.71 -7.67
C MET A 109 7.66 -10.68 -8.79
N HIS A 110 7.42 -9.40 -8.49
CA HIS A 110 7.41 -8.36 -9.52
C HIS A 110 8.82 -7.85 -9.88
N LEU A 111 9.85 -8.20 -9.10
CA LEU A 111 11.23 -7.84 -9.40
C LEU A 111 11.73 -8.61 -10.64
N GLY A 112 12.42 -7.93 -11.53
CA GLY A 112 13.02 -8.58 -12.70
C GLY A 112 14.00 -9.70 -12.36
N LYS A 113 14.65 -9.63 -11.19
CA LYS A 113 15.53 -10.67 -10.62
C LYS A 113 15.22 -10.87 -9.13
N PRO A 114 14.18 -11.64 -8.78
CA PRO A 114 13.70 -11.80 -7.39
C PRO A 114 14.77 -12.30 -6.41
N HIS A 115 15.69 -13.15 -6.86
CA HIS A 115 16.79 -13.69 -6.04
C HIS A 115 17.78 -12.61 -5.55
N ARG A 116 17.72 -11.39 -6.11
CA ARG A 116 18.59 -10.26 -5.72
C ARG A 116 17.88 -9.28 -4.77
N PHE A 117 16.80 -9.71 -4.11
CA PHE A 117 16.03 -8.85 -3.18
C PHE A 117 16.91 -8.24 -2.07
N TYR A 118 17.96 -8.92 -1.64
CA TYR A 118 18.92 -8.46 -0.62
C TYR A 118 19.59 -7.11 -0.97
N ARG A 119 19.67 -6.77 -2.27
CA ARG A 119 20.18 -5.45 -2.69
C ARG A 119 19.32 -4.30 -2.22
N GLY A 120 18.06 -4.55 -1.86
CA GLY A 120 17.19 -3.58 -1.23
C GLY A 120 17.73 -3.00 0.09
N PHE A 121 18.67 -3.70 0.75
CA PHE A 121 19.29 -3.25 2.00
C PHE A 121 20.58 -2.41 1.81
N TYR A 122 21.12 -2.28 0.59
CA TYR A 122 22.45 -1.69 0.39
C TYR A 122 22.54 -0.19 0.66
N ASN A 123 21.46 0.54 0.65
CA ASN A 123 21.47 1.99 0.84
C ASN A 123 20.58 2.45 1.99
N LEU A 124 20.80 1.91 3.18
CA LEU A 124 20.06 2.30 4.38
C LEU A 124 20.28 3.77 4.76
N LYS A 125 21.45 4.34 4.42
CA LYS A 125 21.80 5.71 4.78
C LYS A 125 20.99 6.76 4.01
N LEU A 126 20.70 6.54 2.74
CA LEU A 126 20.13 7.55 1.86
C LEU A 126 18.74 7.17 1.29
N SER A 127 18.48 5.88 1.09
CA SER A 127 17.27 5.42 0.41
C SER A 127 16.10 5.18 1.37
N PRO A 128 14.98 5.90 1.23
CA PRO A 128 13.75 5.59 1.95
C PRO A 128 13.23 4.17 1.67
N VAL A 129 13.41 3.68 0.44
CA VAL A 129 13.03 2.30 0.03
C VAL A 129 13.82 1.27 0.85
N SER A 130 15.15 1.43 0.97
CA SER A 130 15.97 0.50 1.75
C SER A 130 15.55 0.48 3.23
N ARG A 131 15.19 1.63 3.78
CA ARG A 131 14.72 1.75 5.17
C ARG A 131 13.33 1.15 5.35
N GLU A 132 12.43 1.31 4.38
CA GLU A 132 11.13 0.64 4.35
C GLU A 132 11.31 -0.88 4.36
N ILE A 133 12.14 -1.40 3.45
CA ILE A 133 12.45 -2.84 3.36
C ILE A 133 13.01 -3.34 4.69
N ALA A 134 13.96 -2.63 5.29
CA ALA A 134 14.53 -3.01 6.58
C ALA A 134 13.49 -3.02 7.71
N GLY A 135 12.65 -1.99 7.79
CA GLY A 135 11.58 -1.92 8.80
C GLY A 135 10.54 -3.01 8.63
N VAL A 136 10.08 -3.26 7.39
CA VAL A 136 9.14 -4.35 7.10
C VAL A 136 9.74 -5.73 7.37
N SER A 137 11.03 -5.92 7.05
CA SER A 137 11.74 -7.18 7.37
C SER A 137 11.88 -7.40 8.87
N LEU A 138 12.18 -6.33 9.63
CA LEU A 138 12.22 -6.39 11.08
C LEU A 138 10.84 -6.71 11.68
N PHE A 139 9.77 -6.10 11.14
CA PHE A 139 8.40 -6.44 11.52
C PHE A 139 8.10 -7.92 11.26
N TYR A 140 8.42 -8.41 10.07
CA TYR A 140 8.15 -9.80 9.70
C TYR A 140 8.93 -10.80 10.56
N LEU A 141 10.19 -10.50 10.87
CA LEU A 141 10.99 -11.29 11.82
C LEU A 141 10.35 -11.31 13.21
N GLY A 142 9.93 -10.13 13.69
CA GLY A 142 9.22 -10.00 14.97
C GLY A 142 7.91 -10.78 14.99
N LEU A 143 7.12 -10.69 13.90
CA LEU A 143 5.87 -11.44 13.75
C LEU A 143 6.13 -12.96 13.76
N LEU A 144 7.09 -13.45 12.98
CA LEU A 144 7.42 -14.89 12.95
C LEU A 144 7.91 -15.40 14.30
N GLY A 145 8.84 -14.68 14.95
CA GLY A 145 9.36 -15.07 16.25
C GLY A 145 8.28 -15.07 17.34
N TYR A 146 7.45 -14.01 17.37
CA TYR A 146 6.31 -13.94 18.29
C TYR A 146 5.31 -15.06 18.03
N SER A 147 4.90 -15.28 16.79
CA SER A 147 3.91 -16.31 16.44
C SER A 147 4.39 -17.72 16.73
N SER A 148 5.69 -17.95 16.61
CA SER A 148 6.29 -19.28 16.90
C SER A 148 6.42 -19.57 18.40
N LEU A 149 6.66 -18.55 19.23
CA LEU A 149 7.03 -18.74 20.63
C LEU A 149 5.88 -18.44 21.59
N ALA A 150 4.96 -17.53 21.26
CA ALA A 150 3.87 -17.11 22.14
C ALA A 150 2.84 -18.21 22.46
N LEU A 151 2.86 -19.30 21.72
CA LEU A 151 1.97 -20.44 21.91
C LEU A 151 2.48 -21.45 22.98
N PHE A 152 3.71 -21.31 23.43
CA PHE A 152 4.31 -22.19 24.43
C PHE A 152 4.22 -21.56 25.83
N GLU A 153 3.86 -22.36 26.83
CA GLU A 153 3.70 -21.90 28.23
C GLU A 153 5.03 -21.77 29.00
N MET A 154 6.14 -22.28 28.44
CA MET A 154 7.45 -22.21 29.08
C MET A 154 7.90 -20.73 29.24
N VAL A 155 8.33 -20.37 30.44
CA VAL A 155 8.75 -19.01 30.81
C VAL A 155 9.78 -18.45 29.84
N ILE A 156 10.77 -19.25 29.43
CA ILE A 156 11.81 -18.79 28.49
C ILE A 156 11.22 -18.41 27.11
N PHE A 157 10.24 -19.18 26.62
CA PHE A 157 9.60 -18.88 25.33
C PHE A 157 8.70 -17.64 25.42
N GLN A 158 8.03 -17.43 26.56
CA GLN A 158 7.25 -16.23 26.79
C GLN A 158 8.13 -14.98 26.82
N TRP A 159 9.30 -15.03 27.47
CA TRP A 159 10.28 -13.94 27.46
C TRP A 159 10.80 -13.66 26.05
N LEU A 160 11.18 -14.68 25.30
CA LEU A 160 11.63 -14.53 23.91
C LEU A 160 10.51 -14.00 23.03
N ALA A 161 9.27 -14.46 23.19
CA ALA A 161 8.11 -13.94 22.48
C ALA A 161 7.94 -12.44 22.72
N MET A 162 8.10 -11.96 23.96
CA MET A 162 8.03 -10.53 24.29
C MET A 162 9.14 -9.72 23.60
N VAL A 163 10.36 -10.27 23.48
CA VAL A 163 11.45 -9.65 22.72
C VAL A 163 11.05 -9.51 21.24
N PHE A 164 10.54 -10.59 20.64
CA PHE A 164 10.06 -10.55 19.24
C PHE A 164 8.84 -9.65 19.06
N ALA A 165 7.95 -9.55 20.04
CA ALA A 165 6.86 -8.59 20.03
C ALA A 165 7.39 -7.14 19.97
N GLY A 166 8.39 -6.81 20.79
CA GLY A 166 9.06 -5.50 20.76
C GLY A 166 9.74 -5.20 19.41
N LEU A 167 10.47 -6.18 18.86
CA LEU A 167 11.07 -6.06 17.52
C LEU A 167 10.01 -5.87 16.44
N GLY A 168 8.88 -6.59 16.52
CA GLY A 168 7.76 -6.45 15.60
C GLY A 168 7.13 -5.07 15.67
N ILE A 169 6.87 -4.53 16.87
CA ILE A 169 6.34 -3.16 17.01
C ILE A 169 7.33 -2.13 16.44
N LEU A 170 8.62 -2.24 16.79
CA LEU A 170 9.65 -1.35 16.27
C LEU A 170 9.72 -1.42 14.75
N GLY A 171 9.70 -2.62 14.19
CA GLY A 171 9.67 -2.85 12.74
C GLY A 171 8.43 -2.27 12.07
N ALA A 172 7.24 -2.41 12.68
CA ALA A 172 6.00 -1.84 12.19
C ALA A 172 6.03 -0.30 12.16
N LEU A 173 6.57 0.33 13.21
CA LEU A 173 6.71 1.78 13.28
C LEU A 173 7.73 2.31 12.25
N ILE A 174 8.91 1.69 12.18
CA ILE A 174 9.95 2.07 11.21
C ILE A 174 9.48 1.81 9.78
N GLY A 175 8.99 0.60 9.49
CA GLY A 175 8.49 0.22 8.16
C GLY A 175 7.33 1.09 7.72
N GLY A 176 6.33 1.30 8.58
CA GLY A 176 5.18 2.16 8.30
C GLY A 176 5.57 3.63 8.07
N TYR A 177 6.50 4.17 8.88
CA TYR A 177 7.01 5.52 8.69
C TYR A 177 7.76 5.69 7.35
N PHE A 178 8.65 4.77 7.01
CA PHE A 178 9.40 4.86 5.74
C PHE A 178 8.54 4.51 4.53
N MET A 179 7.54 3.63 4.67
CA MET A 179 6.51 3.43 3.65
C MET A 179 5.77 4.75 3.34
N TYR A 180 5.38 5.51 4.36
CA TYR A 180 4.82 6.86 4.19
C TYR A 180 5.83 7.82 3.56
N LYS A 181 7.05 7.89 4.12
CA LYS A 181 8.10 8.82 3.70
C LYS A 181 8.50 8.63 2.24
N LEU A 182 8.48 7.39 1.74
CA LEU A 182 8.79 7.04 0.37
C LEU A 182 7.92 7.80 -0.65
N TYR A 183 6.65 8.01 -0.33
CA TYR A 183 5.70 8.69 -1.21
C TYR A 183 5.64 10.21 -1.00
N ARG A 184 6.30 10.76 0.02
CA ARG A 184 6.40 12.19 0.27
C ARG A 184 7.50 12.83 -0.58
N ILE A 185 7.28 12.83 -1.92
CA ILE A 185 8.24 13.31 -2.91
C ILE A 185 7.63 14.51 -3.64
N PRO A 186 8.23 15.73 -3.53
CA PRO A 186 7.71 16.93 -4.19
C PRO A 186 7.54 16.77 -5.72
N ALA A 187 8.39 15.95 -6.35
CA ALA A 187 8.29 15.65 -7.77
C ALA A 187 7.05 14.82 -8.17
N ARG A 188 6.27 14.37 -7.20
CA ARG A 188 5.01 13.61 -7.40
C ARG A 188 3.89 14.23 -6.59
N PRO A 189 3.30 15.35 -7.03
CA PRO A 189 2.34 16.15 -6.25
C PRO A 189 1.11 15.38 -5.77
N PHE A 190 0.69 14.34 -6.51
CA PHE A 190 -0.43 13.48 -6.13
C PHE A 190 -0.13 12.68 -4.87
N TRP A 191 1.10 12.21 -4.68
CA TRP A 191 1.54 11.50 -3.49
C TRP A 191 1.99 12.42 -2.37
N ASP A 192 2.57 13.60 -2.72
CA ASP A 192 3.09 14.54 -1.73
C ASP A 192 1.99 15.35 -1.04
N HIS A 193 1.13 14.62 -0.36
CA HIS A 193 0.01 15.16 0.40
C HIS A 193 -0.13 14.39 1.73
N TRP A 194 -0.64 15.05 2.77
CA TRP A 194 -0.86 14.40 4.07
C TRP A 194 -1.84 13.21 4.01
N GLN A 195 -2.73 13.21 3.01
CA GLN A 195 -3.66 12.11 2.75
C GLN A 195 -2.95 10.77 2.53
N THR A 196 -1.72 10.74 2.02
CA THR A 196 -0.93 9.52 1.93
C THR A 196 -0.73 8.86 3.30
N GLY A 197 -0.45 9.68 4.34
CA GLY A 197 -0.37 9.20 5.71
C GLY A 197 -1.73 8.75 6.25
N SER A 198 -2.79 9.55 6.03
CA SER A 198 -4.14 9.16 6.49
C SER A 198 -4.61 7.87 5.83
N ALA A 199 -4.35 7.67 4.53
CA ALA A 199 -4.71 6.44 3.82
C ALA A 199 -3.94 5.20 4.32
N PHE A 200 -2.70 5.36 4.79
CA PHE A 200 -1.92 4.25 5.33
C PHE A 200 -2.32 3.91 6.76
N VAL A 201 -2.54 4.92 7.59
CA VAL A 201 -3.06 4.73 8.95
C VAL A 201 -4.47 4.17 8.93
N SER A 202 -5.36 4.70 8.08
CA SER A 202 -6.72 4.18 7.94
C SER A 202 -6.75 2.72 7.50
N ALA A 203 -5.92 2.34 6.52
CA ALA A 203 -5.82 0.95 6.08
C ALA A 203 -5.32 0.04 7.22
N ALA A 204 -4.34 0.49 8.02
CA ALA A 204 -3.88 -0.26 9.19
C ALA A 204 -4.98 -0.42 10.25
N LEU A 205 -5.83 0.60 10.46
CA LEU A 205 -6.97 0.51 11.39
C LEU A 205 -8.09 -0.38 10.82
N ILE A 206 -8.49 -0.16 9.57
CA ILE A 206 -9.60 -0.88 8.94
C ILE A 206 -9.28 -2.37 8.82
N TYR A 207 -8.19 -2.71 8.14
CA TYR A 207 -7.81 -4.12 7.93
C TYR A 207 -7.22 -4.74 9.20
N GLY A 208 -6.54 -3.93 10.02
CA GLY A 208 -6.02 -4.34 11.33
C GLY A 208 -7.12 -4.76 12.30
N ALA A 209 -8.30 -4.18 12.20
CA ALA A 209 -9.47 -4.60 12.96
C ALA A 209 -10.30 -5.68 12.25
N LEU A 210 -10.37 -5.65 10.91
CA LEU A 210 -11.13 -6.63 10.13
C LEU A 210 -10.58 -8.06 10.29
N VAL A 211 -9.28 -8.24 10.23
CA VAL A 211 -8.65 -9.57 10.34
C VAL A 211 -9.02 -10.26 11.65
N PRO A 212 -8.79 -9.68 12.84
CA PRO A 212 -9.18 -10.33 14.10
C PRO A 212 -10.69 -10.45 14.25
N LEU A 213 -11.48 -9.55 13.69
CA LEU A 213 -12.94 -9.63 13.71
C LEU A 213 -13.42 -10.87 12.94
N VAL A 214 -12.97 -11.04 11.71
CA VAL A 214 -13.33 -12.20 10.87
C VAL A 214 -12.85 -13.51 11.50
N VAL A 215 -11.60 -13.56 11.99
CA VAL A 215 -11.06 -14.75 12.68
C VAL A 215 -11.91 -15.09 13.90
N THR A 216 -12.24 -14.10 14.74
CA THR A 216 -13.08 -14.33 15.92
C THR A 216 -14.42 -14.94 15.56
N VAL A 217 -15.10 -14.38 14.54
CA VAL A 217 -16.42 -14.87 14.10
C VAL A 217 -16.35 -16.31 13.59
N LEU A 218 -15.25 -16.64 12.89
CA LEU A 218 -15.11 -17.97 12.27
C LEU A 218 -14.73 -19.07 13.27
N VAL A 219 -13.99 -18.75 14.35
CA VAL A 219 -13.38 -19.79 15.20
C VAL A 219 -13.71 -19.68 16.69
N ALA A 220 -14.39 -18.63 17.14
CA ALA A 220 -14.76 -18.52 18.54
C ALA A 220 -15.70 -19.68 18.96
N PRO A 221 -15.46 -20.31 20.11
CA PRO A 221 -16.32 -21.39 20.59
C PRO A 221 -17.76 -20.92 20.80
N SER A 222 -18.73 -21.82 20.56
CA SER A 222 -20.13 -21.56 20.85
C SER A 222 -20.35 -21.23 22.33
N GLY A 223 -21.16 -20.23 22.62
CA GLY A 223 -21.46 -19.77 23.98
C GLY A 223 -20.48 -18.74 24.57
N VAL A 224 -19.42 -18.39 23.85
CA VAL A 224 -18.54 -17.28 24.25
C VAL A 224 -19.15 -15.95 23.80
N ALA A 225 -19.16 -14.96 24.73
CA ALA A 225 -19.64 -13.60 24.41
C ALA A 225 -18.64 -12.88 23.47
N VAL A 226 -18.89 -12.96 22.16
CA VAL A 226 -18.03 -12.33 21.13
C VAL A 226 -18.38 -10.85 20.90
N GLN A 227 -19.57 -10.41 21.34
CA GLN A 227 -20.10 -9.07 21.07
C GLN A 227 -19.18 -7.92 21.52
N PRO A 228 -18.56 -7.95 22.72
CA PRO A 228 -17.68 -6.85 23.14
C PRO A 228 -16.46 -6.67 22.23
N VAL A 229 -15.84 -7.77 21.76
CA VAL A 229 -14.69 -7.67 20.85
C VAL A 229 -15.11 -7.19 19.47
N ILE A 230 -16.27 -7.64 18.99
CA ILE A 230 -16.81 -7.21 17.69
C ILE A 230 -17.10 -5.72 17.70
N ALA A 231 -17.80 -5.23 18.74
CA ALA A 231 -18.11 -3.80 18.87
C ALA A 231 -16.82 -2.96 18.91
N THR A 232 -15.84 -3.39 19.69
CA THR A 232 -14.54 -2.69 19.78
C THR A 232 -13.83 -2.64 18.42
N LEU A 233 -13.72 -3.77 17.72
CA LEU A 233 -13.07 -3.85 16.41
C LEU A 233 -13.84 -3.05 15.34
N ALA A 234 -15.17 -3.10 15.37
CA ALA A 234 -16.00 -2.32 14.45
C ALA A 234 -15.85 -0.81 14.68
N TRP A 235 -15.74 -0.34 15.93
CA TRP A 235 -15.44 1.07 16.21
C TRP A 235 -14.03 1.49 15.75
N VAL A 236 -13.04 0.62 15.84
CA VAL A 236 -11.71 0.87 15.25
C VAL A 236 -11.82 1.00 13.73
N MET A 237 -12.62 0.15 13.07
CA MET A 237 -12.90 0.27 11.63
C MET A 237 -13.61 1.58 11.29
N VAL A 238 -14.60 2.00 12.06
CA VAL A 238 -15.29 3.29 11.90
C VAL A 238 -14.28 4.43 11.93
N ALA A 239 -13.39 4.45 12.94
CA ALA A 239 -12.35 5.47 13.04
C ALA A 239 -11.45 5.47 11.80
N GLY A 240 -11.01 4.31 11.32
CA GLY A 240 -10.23 4.17 10.09
C GLY A 240 -10.97 4.70 8.86
N LEU A 241 -12.24 4.31 8.66
CA LEU A 241 -13.05 4.74 7.52
C LEU A 241 -13.31 6.26 7.52
N VAL A 242 -13.50 6.86 8.68
CA VAL A 242 -13.63 8.33 8.83
C VAL A 242 -12.32 9.02 8.42
N ILE A 243 -11.17 8.55 8.94
CA ILE A 243 -9.84 9.10 8.60
C ILE A 243 -9.59 9.01 7.09
N GLU A 244 -9.92 7.88 6.46
CA GLU A 244 -9.78 7.69 5.03
C GLU A 244 -10.68 8.61 4.23
N GLY A 245 -11.96 8.70 4.59
CA GLY A 245 -12.94 9.56 3.93
C GLY A 245 -12.56 11.04 3.99
N VAL A 246 -12.17 11.51 5.17
CA VAL A 246 -11.70 12.90 5.37
C VAL A 246 -10.44 13.13 4.52
N GLY A 247 -9.48 12.21 4.54
CA GLY A 247 -8.27 12.30 3.71
C GLY A 247 -8.59 12.43 2.23
N HIS A 248 -9.51 11.63 1.72
CA HIS A 248 -9.91 11.67 0.31
C HIS A 248 -10.60 12.97 -0.09
N ILE A 249 -11.46 13.53 0.77
CA ILE A 249 -12.15 14.82 0.52
C ILE A 249 -11.12 15.95 0.39
N PHE A 250 -10.21 16.06 1.35
CA PHE A 250 -9.20 17.12 1.33
C PHE A 250 -8.21 16.93 0.18
N HIS A 251 -7.80 15.70 -0.11
CA HIS A 251 -6.92 15.41 -1.23
C HIS A 251 -7.56 15.83 -2.57
N ALA A 252 -8.80 15.44 -2.82
CA ALA A 252 -9.50 15.81 -4.04
C ALA A 252 -9.63 17.33 -4.19
N ARG A 253 -9.98 18.01 -3.08
CA ARG A 253 -10.08 19.48 -3.04
C ARG A 253 -8.76 20.16 -3.36
N ASP A 254 -7.67 19.70 -2.74
CA ASP A 254 -6.37 20.33 -2.87
C ASP A 254 -5.75 20.04 -4.24
N MET A 255 -5.86 18.81 -4.75
CA MET A 255 -5.41 18.49 -6.11
C MET A 255 -6.15 19.29 -7.18
N LYS A 256 -7.47 19.46 -7.02
CA LYS A 256 -8.26 20.31 -7.95
C LYS A 256 -7.78 21.75 -8.01
N LYS A 257 -7.26 22.29 -6.92
CA LYS A 257 -6.79 23.68 -6.82
C LYS A 257 -5.35 23.87 -7.26
N ARG A 258 -4.54 22.82 -7.27
CA ARG A 258 -3.15 22.89 -7.70
C ARG A 258 -3.07 23.16 -9.20
N GLY A 259 -2.21 24.10 -9.61
CA GLY A 259 -1.96 24.42 -11.02
C GLY A 259 -0.84 23.58 -11.67
N ASN A 260 -0.56 22.37 -11.12
CA ASN A 260 0.52 21.51 -11.55
C ASN A 260 0.01 20.09 -11.91
N GLU A 261 0.92 19.13 -12.03
CA GLU A 261 0.62 17.72 -12.34
C GLU A 261 -0.38 17.07 -11.37
N GLY A 262 -0.53 17.61 -10.16
CA GLY A 262 -1.58 17.22 -9.23
C GLY A 262 -2.99 17.48 -9.76
N ALA A 263 -3.20 18.60 -10.45
CA ALA A 263 -4.47 18.88 -11.14
C ALA A 263 -4.72 17.91 -12.29
N GLY A 264 -3.66 17.52 -13.01
CA GLY A 264 -3.72 16.49 -14.04
C GLY A 264 -4.13 15.13 -13.50
N SER A 265 -3.54 14.73 -12.37
CA SER A 265 -3.92 13.51 -11.67
C SER A 265 -5.39 13.53 -11.21
N TYR A 266 -5.85 14.66 -10.66
CA TYR A 266 -7.26 14.85 -10.31
C TYR A 266 -8.18 14.74 -11.52
N TYR A 267 -7.81 15.38 -12.63
CA TYR A 267 -8.57 15.30 -13.87
C TYR A 267 -8.74 13.87 -14.36
N TRP A 268 -7.67 13.06 -14.36
CA TRP A 268 -7.75 11.65 -14.72
C TRP A 268 -8.57 10.83 -13.72
N GLN A 269 -8.50 11.18 -12.45
CA GLN A 269 -9.28 10.54 -11.40
C GLN A 269 -10.79 10.68 -11.64
N VAL A 270 -11.24 11.86 -12.08
CA VAL A 270 -12.68 12.14 -12.32
C VAL A 270 -13.16 11.86 -13.73
N THR A 271 -12.25 11.60 -14.69
CA THR A 271 -12.57 11.29 -16.08
C THR A 271 -12.22 9.86 -16.45
N LYS A 272 -10.94 9.57 -16.70
CA LYS A 272 -10.45 8.26 -17.13
C LYS A 272 -10.81 7.14 -16.16
N TYR A 273 -10.77 7.40 -14.87
CA TYR A 273 -11.09 6.47 -13.79
C TYR A 273 -12.32 6.90 -12.98
N GLY A 274 -13.16 7.78 -13.53
CA GLY A 274 -14.27 8.38 -12.81
C GLY A 274 -15.25 7.39 -12.21
N LYS A 275 -15.63 6.33 -12.94
CA LYS A 275 -16.51 5.27 -12.42
C LYS A 275 -15.88 4.53 -11.24
N SER A 276 -14.58 4.21 -11.30
CA SER A 276 -13.87 3.58 -10.20
C SER A 276 -13.77 4.52 -8.99
N TYR A 277 -13.54 5.80 -9.23
CA TYR A 277 -13.48 6.82 -8.18
C TYR A 277 -14.82 7.00 -7.47
N GLU A 278 -15.93 7.08 -8.22
CA GLU A 278 -17.29 7.21 -7.69
C GLU A 278 -17.69 5.95 -6.93
N LEU A 279 -17.41 4.76 -7.49
CA LEU A 279 -17.67 3.48 -6.83
C LEU A 279 -16.94 3.36 -5.50
N ARG A 280 -15.62 3.68 -5.47
CA ARG A 280 -14.84 3.67 -4.24
C ARG A 280 -15.45 4.58 -3.17
N ASN A 281 -15.81 5.82 -3.54
CA ASN A 281 -16.36 6.78 -2.58
C ASN A 281 -17.72 6.35 -2.04
N GLY A 282 -18.59 5.82 -2.92
CA GLY A 282 -19.90 5.30 -2.52
C GLY A 282 -19.79 4.08 -1.60
N LEU A 283 -18.91 3.13 -1.95
CA LEU A 283 -18.67 1.95 -1.11
C LEU A 283 -18.01 2.31 0.23
N LEU A 284 -17.12 3.31 0.27
CA LEU A 284 -16.52 3.77 1.51
C LEU A 284 -17.57 4.36 2.45
N ALA A 285 -18.46 5.21 1.93
CA ALA A 285 -19.55 5.78 2.73
C ALA A 285 -20.50 4.68 3.26
N LEU A 286 -20.83 3.70 2.41
CA LEU A 286 -21.69 2.58 2.81
C LEU A 286 -20.98 1.67 3.81
N ALA A 287 -19.68 1.39 3.64
CA ALA A 287 -18.87 0.62 4.57
C ALA A 287 -18.82 1.30 5.97
N LEU A 288 -18.74 2.63 6.00
CA LEU A 288 -18.80 3.38 7.26
C LEU A 288 -20.14 3.16 7.99
N LEU A 289 -21.26 3.23 7.27
CA LEU A 289 -22.59 2.97 7.84
C LEU A 289 -22.71 1.52 8.33
N LEU A 290 -22.22 0.55 7.54
CA LEU A 290 -22.25 -0.86 7.93
C LEU A 290 -21.36 -1.16 9.13
N ALA A 291 -20.17 -0.57 9.20
CA ALA A 291 -19.27 -0.73 10.36
C ALA A 291 -19.91 -0.14 11.64
N ALA A 292 -20.52 1.03 11.55
CA ALA A 292 -21.25 1.64 12.67
C ALA A 292 -22.46 0.77 13.08
N SER A 293 -23.23 0.27 12.12
CA SER A 293 -24.36 -0.63 12.39
C SER A 293 -23.90 -1.91 13.07
N LEU A 294 -22.79 -2.52 12.58
CA LEU A 294 -22.22 -3.72 13.17
C LEU A 294 -21.73 -3.48 14.61
N ALA A 295 -21.13 -2.32 14.88
CA ALA A 295 -20.70 -1.93 16.22
C ALA A 295 -21.87 -1.82 17.23
N LEU A 296 -23.05 -1.40 16.76
CA LEU A 296 -24.25 -1.19 17.59
C LEU A 296 -25.11 -2.45 17.71
N ILE A 297 -25.32 -3.18 16.60
CA ILE A 297 -26.24 -4.31 16.52
C ILE A 297 -25.52 -5.63 16.88
N GLY A 298 -24.23 -5.76 16.53
CA GLY A 298 -23.47 -6.98 16.69
C GLY A 298 -23.81 -8.05 15.65
N ILE A 299 -23.43 -9.31 15.98
CA ILE A 299 -23.58 -10.48 15.09
C ILE A 299 -24.39 -11.63 15.72
N GLU A 300 -25.14 -11.37 16.77
CA GLU A 300 -25.90 -12.41 17.48
C GLU A 300 -26.96 -13.10 16.61
N ASN A 301 -27.26 -12.52 15.45
CA ASN A 301 -28.24 -13.04 14.51
C ASN A 301 -27.69 -13.07 13.07
N VAL A 302 -28.44 -13.72 12.16
CA VAL A 302 -28.11 -13.83 10.74
C VAL A 302 -27.89 -12.45 10.09
N VAL A 303 -28.62 -11.42 10.53
CA VAL A 303 -28.47 -10.06 10.00
C VAL A 303 -27.07 -9.52 10.27
N GLY A 304 -26.55 -9.69 11.47
CA GLY A 304 -25.18 -9.27 11.82
C GLY A 304 -24.11 -10.00 10.99
N LEU A 305 -24.29 -11.29 10.72
CA LEU A 305 -23.37 -12.04 9.86
C LEU A 305 -23.41 -11.56 8.40
N VAL A 306 -24.60 -11.26 7.89
CA VAL A 306 -24.76 -10.68 6.55
C VAL A 306 -24.11 -9.30 6.48
N LEU A 307 -24.32 -8.44 7.49
CA LEU A 307 -23.66 -7.13 7.57
C LEU A 307 -22.14 -7.25 7.57
N LEU A 308 -21.58 -8.20 8.32
CA LEU A 308 -20.14 -8.46 8.32
C LEU A 308 -19.63 -8.92 6.95
N GLY A 309 -20.35 -9.84 6.29
CA GLY A 309 -19.99 -10.29 4.94
C GLY A 309 -19.99 -9.14 3.93
N MET A 310 -21.05 -8.32 3.93
CA MET A 310 -21.15 -7.14 3.07
C MET A 310 -20.03 -6.11 3.37
N LEU A 311 -19.81 -5.79 4.65
CA LEU A 311 -18.74 -4.89 5.08
C LEU A 311 -17.36 -5.38 4.62
N THR A 312 -17.07 -6.67 4.81
CA THR A 312 -15.82 -7.30 4.38
C THR A 312 -15.63 -7.13 2.86
N GLY A 313 -16.61 -7.50 2.06
CA GLY A 313 -16.54 -7.35 0.60
C GLY A 313 -16.34 -5.89 0.17
N MET A 314 -17.09 -4.95 0.76
CA MET A 314 -16.98 -3.53 0.44
C MET A 314 -15.61 -2.95 0.79
N VAL A 315 -15.08 -3.28 1.96
CA VAL A 315 -13.76 -2.82 2.40
C VAL A 315 -12.66 -3.35 1.48
N PHE A 316 -12.72 -4.63 1.06
CA PHE A 316 -11.77 -5.17 0.10
C PHE A 316 -11.83 -4.45 -1.25
N VAL A 317 -13.01 -4.27 -1.80
CA VAL A 317 -13.18 -3.58 -3.10
C VAL A 317 -12.73 -2.12 -3.00
N THR A 318 -13.13 -1.42 -1.94
CA THR A 318 -12.74 -0.01 -1.70
C THR A 318 -11.24 0.14 -1.58
N GLY A 319 -10.59 -0.72 -0.81
CA GLY A 319 -9.15 -0.70 -0.63
C GLY A 319 -8.37 -1.05 -1.89
N ALA A 320 -8.81 -2.07 -2.62
CA ALA A 320 -8.19 -2.44 -3.89
C ALA A 320 -8.27 -1.30 -4.91
N ILE A 321 -9.45 -0.69 -5.09
CA ILE A 321 -9.63 0.46 -5.98
C ILE A 321 -8.83 1.66 -5.47
N GLY A 322 -8.94 2.00 -4.20
CA GLY A 322 -8.26 3.15 -3.60
C GLY A 322 -6.74 3.06 -3.75
N ARG A 323 -6.17 1.91 -3.46
CA ARG A 323 -4.73 1.67 -3.59
C ARG A 323 -4.27 1.62 -5.06
N SER A 324 -5.09 1.04 -5.94
CA SER A 324 -4.80 1.04 -7.38
C SER A 324 -4.81 2.46 -7.95
N LEU A 325 -5.80 3.28 -7.59
CA LEU A 325 -5.85 4.70 -7.99
C LEU A 325 -4.65 5.48 -7.45
N PHE A 326 -4.22 5.20 -6.22
CA PHE A 326 -3.05 5.82 -5.64
C PHE A 326 -1.78 5.61 -6.49
N PHE A 327 -1.60 4.42 -7.08
CA PHE A 327 -0.43 4.14 -7.91
C PHE A 327 -0.59 4.59 -9.36
N VAL A 328 -1.75 4.43 -9.98
CA VAL A 328 -1.91 4.71 -11.42
C VAL A 328 -2.14 6.19 -11.75
N LEU A 329 -2.52 7.02 -10.77
CA LEU A 329 -2.84 8.44 -11.01
C LEU A 329 -1.64 9.38 -10.85
N VAL A 330 -0.48 8.87 -10.51
CA VAL A 330 0.72 9.67 -10.29
C VAL A 330 1.27 10.21 -11.61
N ILE A 331 1.35 11.53 -11.70
CA ILE A 331 2.02 12.25 -12.78
C ILE A 331 3.24 12.95 -12.18
N PRO A 332 4.47 12.57 -12.55
CA PRO A 332 5.66 13.22 -12.05
C PRO A 332 5.91 14.58 -12.74
N THR A 333 6.37 15.58 -11.99
CA THR A 333 6.71 16.91 -12.50
C THR A 333 7.91 16.91 -13.45
N THR A 334 8.68 15.83 -13.46
CA THR A 334 9.83 15.62 -14.34
C THR A 334 9.42 15.24 -15.75
N MET A 335 8.17 14.82 -15.95
CA MET A 335 7.64 14.57 -17.29
C MET A 335 6.95 15.84 -17.81
N PRO A 336 7.17 16.21 -19.09
CA PRO A 336 6.44 17.30 -19.70
C PRO A 336 4.95 17.02 -19.60
N GLY A 337 4.17 17.98 -19.13
CA GLY A 337 2.71 17.80 -19.03
C GLY A 337 2.02 17.50 -20.37
N ALA A 338 2.70 17.78 -21.46
CA ALA A 338 2.33 17.40 -22.82
C ALA A 338 2.08 15.90 -23.03
N PHE A 339 2.73 15.03 -22.28
CA PHE A 339 2.50 13.58 -22.37
C PHE A 339 1.18 13.11 -21.76
N PHE A 340 0.66 13.88 -20.82
CA PHE A 340 -0.53 13.50 -20.06
C PHE A 340 -1.79 14.22 -20.52
N TRP A 341 -1.61 15.37 -21.11
CA TRP A 341 -2.68 16.11 -21.75
C TRP A 341 -2.68 15.77 -23.24
N LYS A 342 -3.84 15.76 -23.83
CA LYS A 342 -3.97 15.60 -25.27
C LYS A 342 -3.25 16.78 -25.95
N ASN A 343 -1.97 16.60 -26.21
CA ASN A 343 -1.14 17.56 -26.94
C ASN A 343 -1.00 17.08 -28.36
N ASP A 344 -1.92 17.53 -29.21
CA ASP A 344 -1.96 17.14 -30.61
C ASP A 344 -0.66 17.56 -31.32
N GLY A 345 -0.09 18.74 -30.98
CA GLY A 345 1.18 19.20 -31.52
C GLY A 345 2.37 18.34 -31.17
N PHE A 346 2.43 17.79 -29.94
CA PHE A 346 3.48 16.84 -29.56
C PHE A 346 3.34 15.51 -30.31
N VAL A 347 2.11 15.00 -30.44
CA VAL A 347 1.83 13.75 -31.15
C VAL A 347 2.17 13.89 -32.62
N GLU A 348 1.85 15.02 -33.21
CA GLU A 348 2.15 15.34 -34.61
C GLU A 348 3.67 15.45 -34.84
N HIS A 349 4.36 16.20 -33.98
CA HIS A 349 5.82 16.31 -34.03
C HIS A 349 6.53 14.96 -33.78
N ALA A 350 6.03 14.14 -32.87
CA ALA A 350 6.58 12.80 -32.65
C ALA A 350 6.40 11.87 -33.87
N ARG A 351 5.31 12.03 -34.62
CA ARG A 351 5.10 11.32 -35.89
C ARG A 351 5.99 11.88 -37.02
N GLU A 352 6.06 13.18 -37.16
CA GLU A 352 6.91 13.84 -38.18
C GLU A 352 8.40 13.53 -37.97
N SER A 353 8.86 13.45 -36.70
CA SER A 353 10.23 13.13 -36.37
C SER A 353 10.53 11.62 -36.37
N GLY A 354 9.54 10.75 -36.65
CA GLY A 354 9.70 9.30 -36.64
C GLY A 354 9.88 8.69 -35.26
N LEU A 355 9.73 9.47 -34.17
CA LEU A 355 9.84 8.99 -32.80
C LEU A 355 8.77 7.95 -32.44
N ALA A 356 7.62 8.02 -33.11
CA ALA A 356 6.51 7.08 -32.88
C ALA A 356 6.78 5.70 -33.53
N GLU A 357 7.70 5.63 -34.49
CA GLU A 357 8.05 4.44 -35.26
C GLU A 357 9.39 3.81 -34.79
N MET A 358 10.12 4.51 -33.94
CA MET A 358 11.35 3.97 -33.35
C MET A 358 11.05 2.75 -32.50
N GLU A 359 11.76 1.65 -32.77
CA GLU A 359 11.81 0.53 -31.84
C GLU A 359 12.22 1.06 -30.46
N GLN A 360 11.44 0.72 -29.44
CA GLN A 360 11.77 1.11 -28.05
C GLN A 360 12.99 0.32 -27.60
N VAL A 361 14.16 0.85 -27.87
CA VAL A 361 15.45 0.26 -27.47
C VAL A 361 15.50 0.25 -25.94
N GLY A 362 15.67 -0.94 -25.37
CA GLY A 362 15.80 -1.12 -23.91
C GLY A 362 14.52 -1.48 -23.17
N VAL A 363 13.40 -1.65 -23.85
CA VAL A 363 12.22 -2.27 -23.24
C VAL A 363 12.45 -3.77 -23.14
N ALA A 364 12.63 -4.29 -21.93
CA ALA A 364 12.67 -5.71 -21.70
C ALA A 364 11.29 -6.32 -22.01
N TYR A 365 11.17 -7.11 -23.07
CA TYR A 365 9.94 -7.76 -23.49
C TYR A 365 9.43 -8.79 -22.49
N GLU A 366 10.33 -9.40 -21.71
CA GLU A 366 10.01 -10.31 -20.61
C GLU A 366 10.29 -9.66 -19.28
N ARG A 367 9.29 -9.09 -18.65
CA ARG A 367 9.42 -8.35 -17.38
C ARG A 367 9.37 -9.23 -16.15
N HIS A 368 8.88 -10.47 -16.27
CA HIS A 368 8.68 -11.36 -15.13
C HIS A 368 9.44 -12.66 -15.35
N HIS A 369 10.63 -12.73 -14.78
CA HIS A 369 11.30 -14.02 -14.63
C HIS A 369 10.62 -14.77 -13.49
N LYS A 370 10.27 -16.04 -13.72
CA LYS A 370 9.84 -16.94 -12.65
C LYS A 370 10.93 -16.95 -11.57
N PHE A 371 10.51 -16.98 -10.31
CA PHE A 371 11.44 -17.15 -9.20
C PHE A 371 12.22 -18.45 -9.39
N LYS A 372 13.52 -18.33 -9.58
CA LYS A 372 14.41 -19.47 -9.78
C LYS A 372 15.08 -19.79 -8.45
N THR A 373 14.58 -20.80 -7.77
CA THR A 373 15.14 -21.30 -6.49
C THR A 373 16.58 -21.72 -6.65
N ASP A 374 16.95 -22.26 -7.82
CA ASP A 374 18.31 -22.73 -8.11
C ASP A 374 19.31 -21.57 -8.18
N GLU A 375 18.94 -20.45 -8.79
CA GLU A 375 19.78 -19.23 -8.80
C GLU A 375 19.91 -18.62 -7.40
N LEU A 376 18.84 -18.64 -6.60
CA LEU A 376 18.90 -18.21 -5.20
C LEU A 376 19.84 -19.08 -4.39
N MET A 377 19.73 -20.40 -4.51
CA MET A 377 20.59 -21.35 -3.78
C MET A 377 22.05 -21.27 -4.24
N ALA A 378 22.31 -21.03 -5.51
CA ALA A 378 23.65 -20.78 -6.02
C ALA A 378 24.25 -19.51 -5.40
N THR A 379 23.49 -18.40 -5.41
CA THR A 379 23.92 -17.13 -4.80
C THR A 379 24.18 -17.26 -3.29
N LEU A 380 23.33 -18.01 -2.57
CA LEU A 380 23.53 -18.26 -1.13
C LEU A 380 24.74 -19.15 -0.84
N LYS A 381 25.10 -20.06 -1.75
CA LYS A 381 26.30 -20.91 -1.63
C LYS A 381 27.59 -20.16 -1.98
N GLU A 382 27.54 -19.21 -2.94
CA GLU A 382 28.68 -18.37 -3.31
C GLU A 382 29.05 -17.36 -2.23
N HIS A 383 28.08 -16.90 -1.44
CA HIS A 383 28.32 -15.97 -0.34
C HIS A 383 28.31 -16.73 1.00
N SER A 384 29.49 -16.89 1.59
CA SER A 384 29.58 -17.45 2.96
C SER A 384 28.82 -16.54 3.94
N LEU A 385 28.26 -17.12 5.01
CA LEU A 385 27.59 -16.36 6.08
C LEU A 385 28.51 -15.26 6.66
N LEU A 386 29.81 -15.51 6.74
CA LEU A 386 30.81 -14.51 7.19
C LEU A 386 30.91 -13.34 6.22
N ALA A 387 30.92 -13.60 4.90
CA ALA A 387 30.95 -12.54 3.90
C ALA A 387 29.67 -11.69 3.94
N MET A 388 28.50 -12.30 4.13
CA MET A 388 27.23 -11.58 4.30
C MET A 388 27.22 -10.71 5.57
N VAL A 389 27.76 -11.18 6.68
CA VAL A 389 27.89 -10.41 7.92
C VAL A 389 28.86 -9.26 7.77
N GLU A 390 29.95 -9.44 7.05
CA GLU A 390 30.95 -8.41 6.79
C GLU A 390 30.42 -7.34 5.84
N GLU A 391 29.69 -7.74 4.80
CA GLU A 391 28.98 -6.84 3.89
C GLU A 391 27.89 -6.04 4.65
N ALA A 392 27.11 -6.68 5.53
CA ALA A 392 26.14 -6.02 6.38
C ALA A 392 26.81 -5.02 7.34
N LYS A 393 27.96 -5.33 7.94
CA LYS A 393 28.74 -4.40 8.74
C LYS A 393 29.24 -3.19 7.93
N ASN A 394 29.68 -3.43 6.69
CA ASN A 394 30.13 -2.36 5.80
C ASN A 394 28.99 -1.44 5.37
N ILE A 395 27.79 -2.00 5.13
CA ILE A 395 26.57 -1.23 4.84
C ILE A 395 26.18 -0.33 6.03
N LEU A 396 26.33 -0.81 7.24
CA LEU A 396 26.01 -0.07 8.46
C LEU A 396 27.07 1.01 8.80
N LYS A 397 28.31 0.84 8.36
CA LYS A 397 29.40 1.80 8.58
C LYS A 397 29.49 2.91 7.51
N GLY A 398 28.96 2.70 6.30
CA GLY A 398 28.87 3.69 5.20
C GLY A 398 27.66 4.59 5.33
#